data_b22a27810a6bd07eda32070321b5c4a6
#
_entry.id   b22a27810a6bd07eda32070321b5c4a6
#
_cell.length_a   1.000
_cell.length_b   1.000
_cell.length_c   1.000
_cell.angle_alpha   90.00
_cell.angle_beta   90.00
_cell.angle_gamma   90.00
#
_symmetry.space_group_name_H-M   'P 1'
#
loop_
_entity.id
_entity.type
_entity.pdbx_description
1 polymer ?
#
loop_
_entity_poly.entity_id
_entity_poly.type
_entity_poly.pdbx_seq_one_letter_code
_entity_poly.pdbx_strand_id
1 'polypeptide(L)'
;MTDRTFDYIVIGAGSAGCTIATHLVERRKGTVLLLEAGGHDKDLFIHMPGGIAKAIPRYTWPYAAEPSDDVKGRSIAVPQGRVLGGSSSVNGMLYVRGHRNDYDRWENEFGCTGWGADDMLRYFAKAENNESLTAPYHGNGGHLQVTEIRYRHPLSQAFVRAGQQMGLDYLIDYNGERQEGVGFYQATIFNGERGSTAATYLKAVRHRQELQLEVDARVERIEIEGGRATGVTYRQGDRNVTARARAEVILTAGAIGSPKILQLSGIGPRGVLDAAGVPIRHVLPVGENFHDHLHMSVNATIKAPISLYGEDRGWRALKHGIQWKCFRSGVLTSPVLEGFAFVDTCGQGQPDVQFHFLPTIDSFDDPVGVTRGRTHGITIKTGHLQPRSRGRVMIRSSNPDDLPRIDGRYLSDRRDVDGQIRATKLALKLLRQPALATLVDEVFSPDCPPDDEAAIEDWVRGAAKTVYHPVGTCRMGVDAVSSVVDPQLRVHGIAGLRVADSSTMPSIPSGNTNAPTIALAEKASDLIANAA
;
A
#
# COMPACT_ATOMS: atom_id res chain seq x y z
N MET A 1 31.79 -17.84 15.65
CA MET A 1 30.54 -17.38 15.00
C MET A 1 30.16 -18.44 14.01
N THR A 2 29.02 -19.12 14.19
CA THR A 2 28.53 -20.09 13.19
C THR A 2 28.22 -19.34 11.92
N ASP A 3 28.86 -19.72 10.83
CA ASP A 3 28.66 -19.13 9.51
C ASP A 3 27.23 -19.46 9.05
N ARG A 4 26.31 -18.48 9.14
CA ARG A 4 24.89 -18.63 8.80
C ARG A 4 24.77 -18.47 7.29
N THR A 5 24.68 -19.57 6.58
CA THR A 5 24.69 -19.58 5.12
C THR A 5 23.39 -20.17 4.58
N PHE A 6 22.70 -19.43 3.72
CA PHE A 6 21.44 -19.80 3.06
C PHE A 6 21.60 -19.71 1.54
N ASP A 7 20.69 -20.31 0.81
CA ASP A 7 20.67 -20.13 -0.64
C ASP A 7 20.09 -18.74 -0.98
N TYR A 8 19.01 -18.35 -0.32
CA TYR A 8 18.37 -17.05 -0.50
C TYR A 8 18.21 -16.32 0.82
N ILE A 9 18.39 -14.99 0.79
CA ILE A 9 18.06 -14.09 1.90
C ILE A 9 17.00 -13.09 1.40
N VAL A 10 15.82 -13.11 2.02
CA VAL A 10 14.71 -12.19 1.74
C VAL A 10 14.63 -11.14 2.85
N ILE A 11 14.77 -9.86 2.49
CA ILE A 11 14.83 -8.74 3.44
C ILE A 11 13.48 -8.03 3.48
N GLY A 12 12.73 -8.18 4.57
CA GLY A 12 11.39 -7.66 4.79
C GLY A 12 10.33 -8.73 4.55
N ALA A 13 9.62 -9.13 5.60
CA ALA A 13 8.50 -10.08 5.54
C ALA A 13 7.16 -9.35 5.37
N GLY A 14 7.11 -8.38 4.44
CA GLY A 14 5.90 -7.69 4.03
C GLY A 14 5.13 -8.45 2.94
N SER A 15 4.24 -7.72 2.23
CA SER A 15 3.41 -8.28 1.15
C SER A 15 4.22 -9.05 0.12
N ALA A 16 5.32 -8.48 -0.37
CA ALA A 16 6.18 -9.12 -1.36
C ALA A 16 7.05 -10.23 -0.76
N GLY A 17 7.72 -9.97 0.36
CA GLY A 17 8.67 -10.93 0.94
C GLY A 17 8.03 -12.22 1.41
N CYS A 18 6.84 -12.16 2.02
CA CYS A 18 6.08 -13.37 2.37
C CYS A 18 5.72 -14.18 1.13
N THR A 19 5.28 -13.53 0.05
CA THR A 19 4.95 -14.18 -1.22
C THR A 19 6.16 -14.88 -1.83
N ILE A 20 7.28 -14.17 -1.97
CA ILE A 20 8.52 -14.71 -2.57
C ILE A 20 9.08 -15.86 -1.73
N ALA A 21 9.20 -15.67 -0.41
CA ALA A 21 9.72 -16.71 0.47
C ALA A 21 8.87 -17.99 0.41
N THR A 22 7.54 -17.85 0.35
CA THR A 22 6.61 -18.97 0.22
C THR A 22 6.90 -19.76 -1.05
N HIS A 23 6.96 -19.11 -2.20
CA HIS A 23 7.20 -19.79 -3.48
C HIS A 23 8.59 -20.40 -3.60
N LEU A 24 9.62 -19.78 -3.04
CA LEU A 24 10.97 -20.39 -3.00
C LEU A 24 10.98 -21.71 -2.22
N VAL A 25 10.28 -21.74 -1.08
CA VAL A 25 10.16 -22.95 -0.24
C VAL A 25 9.30 -24.02 -0.91
N GLU A 26 8.12 -23.65 -1.44
CA GLU A 26 7.21 -24.59 -2.10
C GLU A 26 7.88 -25.29 -3.30
N ARG A 27 8.66 -24.52 -4.06
CA ARG A 27 9.39 -25.02 -5.24
C ARG A 27 10.71 -25.69 -4.92
N ARG A 28 11.07 -25.80 -3.63
CA ARG A 28 12.30 -26.45 -3.14
C ARG A 28 13.56 -25.87 -3.79
N LYS A 29 13.63 -24.55 -3.92
CA LYS A 29 14.77 -23.84 -4.54
C LYS A 29 16.00 -23.77 -3.63
N GLY A 30 15.89 -24.16 -2.37
CA GLY A 30 16.95 -24.17 -1.37
C GLY A 30 16.49 -23.60 -0.03
N THR A 31 17.45 -23.29 0.82
CA THR A 31 17.21 -22.70 2.13
C THR A 31 16.98 -21.19 2.04
N VAL A 32 15.96 -20.69 2.75
CA VAL A 32 15.55 -19.30 2.74
C VAL A 32 15.65 -18.71 4.14
N LEU A 33 16.39 -17.61 4.29
CA LEU A 33 16.33 -16.75 5.47
C LEU A 33 15.39 -15.58 5.16
N LEU A 34 14.29 -15.46 5.90
CA LEU A 34 13.35 -14.35 5.83
C LEU A 34 13.51 -13.46 7.06
N LEU A 35 13.88 -12.19 6.85
CA LEU A 35 14.16 -11.20 7.89
C LEU A 35 13.06 -10.15 7.97
N GLU A 36 12.54 -9.89 9.19
CA GLU A 36 11.54 -8.85 9.46
C GLU A 36 12.02 -7.94 10.60
N ALA A 37 11.96 -6.62 10.37
CA ALA A 37 12.38 -5.64 11.36
C ALA A 37 11.39 -5.47 12.53
N GLY A 38 10.11 -5.79 12.29
CA GLY A 38 9.08 -5.82 13.33
C GLY A 38 8.93 -7.19 13.97
N GLY A 39 8.04 -7.27 14.96
CA GLY A 39 7.71 -8.51 15.66
C GLY A 39 6.66 -9.36 14.94
N HIS A 40 6.18 -10.38 15.65
CA HIS A 40 5.11 -11.25 15.19
C HIS A 40 3.75 -10.52 15.13
N ASP A 41 2.88 -10.97 14.24
CA ASP A 41 1.51 -10.49 14.02
C ASP A 41 0.47 -11.08 14.99
N LYS A 42 0.81 -11.23 16.26
CA LYS A 42 -0.05 -11.94 17.25
C LYS A 42 -1.17 -11.10 17.84
N ASP A 43 -1.15 -9.78 17.66
CA ASP A 43 -2.16 -8.88 18.23
C ASP A 43 -3.53 -9.08 17.58
N LEU A 44 -4.56 -9.17 18.43
CA LEU A 44 -5.94 -9.34 18.02
C LEU A 44 -6.42 -8.25 17.04
N PHE A 45 -5.94 -7.00 17.23
CA PHE A 45 -6.32 -5.87 16.37
C PHE A 45 -5.73 -5.96 14.96
N ILE A 46 -4.68 -6.75 14.75
CA ILE A 46 -4.19 -7.08 13.40
C ILE A 46 -5.18 -7.98 12.70
N HIS A 47 -5.66 -9.04 13.38
CA HIS A 47 -6.53 -10.03 12.78
C HIS A 47 -7.98 -9.57 12.63
N MET A 48 -8.43 -8.65 13.47
CA MET A 48 -9.78 -8.08 13.44
C MET A 48 -9.87 -6.97 12.38
N PRO A 49 -10.68 -7.11 11.31
CA PRO A 49 -10.78 -6.09 10.27
C PRO A 49 -11.13 -4.70 10.81
N GLY A 50 -12.12 -4.57 11.67
CA GLY A 50 -12.47 -3.31 12.34
C GLY A 50 -11.42 -2.78 13.33
N GLY A 51 -10.34 -3.51 13.55
CA GLY A 51 -9.23 -3.13 14.47
C GLY A 51 -8.19 -2.18 13.90
N ILE A 52 -8.29 -1.83 12.62
CA ILE A 52 -7.27 -1.06 11.87
C ILE A 52 -6.80 0.22 12.58
N ALA A 53 -7.71 1.01 13.12
CA ALA A 53 -7.37 2.26 13.82
C ALA A 53 -6.51 2.04 15.08
N LYS A 54 -6.53 0.84 15.67
CA LYS A 54 -5.70 0.46 16.83
C LYS A 54 -4.41 -0.23 16.40
N ALA A 55 -4.39 -0.89 15.25
CA ALA A 55 -3.22 -1.59 14.73
C ALA A 55 -2.19 -0.61 14.14
N ILE A 56 -2.61 0.37 13.33
CA ILE A 56 -1.71 1.30 12.64
C ILE A 56 -0.72 1.98 13.59
N PRO A 57 -1.12 2.66 14.68
CA PRO A 57 -0.17 3.37 15.53
C PRO A 57 0.85 2.47 16.24
N ARG A 58 0.57 1.17 16.37
CA ARG A 58 1.41 0.21 17.12
C ARG A 58 2.41 -0.53 16.23
N TYR A 59 2.04 -0.74 14.97
CA TYR A 59 2.73 -1.68 14.09
C TYR A 59 3.22 -1.04 12.80
N THR A 60 3.48 0.28 12.82
CA THR A 60 4.04 0.99 11.68
C THR A 60 5.33 1.71 12.02
N TRP A 61 6.16 1.92 11.00
CA TRP A 61 7.24 2.88 11.05
C TRP A 61 6.67 4.30 11.11
N PRO A 62 7.22 5.19 11.95
CA PRO A 62 6.76 6.56 12.08
C PRO A 62 7.33 7.45 10.98
N TYR A 63 7.23 7.02 9.72
CA TYR A 63 7.70 7.82 8.60
C TYR A 63 6.79 9.03 8.39
N ALA A 64 7.42 10.15 8.00
CA ALA A 64 6.73 11.36 7.62
C ALA A 64 7.53 12.07 6.52
N ALA A 65 6.82 12.65 5.57
CA ALA A 65 7.42 13.54 4.59
C ALA A 65 7.81 14.86 5.23
N GLU A 66 8.90 15.45 4.73
CA GLU A 66 9.36 16.77 5.14
C GLU A 66 8.28 17.83 4.87
N PRO A 67 8.24 18.90 5.68
CA PRO A 67 7.35 20.04 5.41
C PRO A 67 7.59 20.63 4.02
N SER A 68 6.50 21.01 3.33
CA SER A 68 6.55 21.65 2.00
C SER A 68 5.50 22.76 1.92
N ASP A 69 5.85 23.86 1.24
CA ASP A 69 4.95 24.98 1.00
C ASP A 69 3.72 24.56 0.16
N ASP A 70 3.89 23.58 -0.73
CA ASP A 70 2.81 23.04 -1.55
C ASP A 70 1.66 22.44 -0.71
N VAL A 71 1.95 22.07 0.52
CA VAL A 71 0.98 21.55 1.50
C VAL A 71 0.96 22.42 2.78
N LYS A 72 1.16 23.73 2.62
CA LYS A 72 1.10 24.75 3.69
C LYS A 72 2.08 24.50 4.84
N GLY A 73 3.31 24.13 4.55
CA GLY A 73 4.35 23.89 5.55
C GLY A 73 4.11 22.66 6.43
N ARG A 74 3.16 21.79 6.07
CA ARG A 74 2.87 20.58 6.87
C ARG A 74 3.83 19.44 6.57
N SER A 75 4.14 18.67 7.59
CA SER A 75 4.67 17.31 7.47
C SER A 75 3.50 16.34 7.32
N ILE A 76 3.60 15.41 6.37
CA ILE A 76 2.55 14.43 6.10
C ILE A 76 3.03 13.04 6.53
N ALA A 77 2.29 12.39 7.44
CA ALA A 77 2.60 11.05 7.88
C ALA A 77 2.49 10.02 6.74
N VAL A 78 3.47 9.11 6.64
CA VAL A 78 3.53 8.03 5.65
C VAL A 78 3.75 6.68 6.35
N PRO A 79 2.85 6.24 7.24
CA PRO A 79 3.03 5.02 8.01
C PRO A 79 3.15 3.80 7.10
N GLN A 80 4.14 2.94 7.37
CA GLN A 80 4.36 1.66 6.68
C GLN A 80 4.47 0.55 7.71
N GLY A 81 3.93 -0.62 7.41
CA GLY A 81 3.91 -1.74 8.36
C GLY A 81 5.30 -2.14 8.85
N ARG A 82 5.43 -2.34 10.17
CA ARG A 82 6.62 -2.88 10.85
C ARG A 82 6.18 -4.05 11.72
N VAL A 83 5.87 -5.13 11.10
CA VAL A 83 5.34 -6.36 11.71
C VAL A 83 5.35 -7.45 10.64
N LEU A 84 5.33 -8.70 11.04
CA LEU A 84 5.18 -9.82 10.12
C LEU A 84 3.94 -9.64 9.21
N GLY A 85 4.11 -9.77 7.90
CA GLY A 85 3.12 -9.40 6.88
C GLY A 85 3.21 -7.94 6.42
N GLY A 86 4.05 -7.10 7.07
CA GLY A 86 4.26 -5.70 6.71
C GLY A 86 2.97 -4.89 6.65
N SER A 87 2.84 -4.06 5.62
CA SER A 87 1.63 -3.22 5.42
C SER A 87 0.36 -4.05 5.19
N SER A 88 0.43 -5.31 4.71
CA SER A 88 -0.76 -6.17 4.61
C SER A 88 -1.38 -6.52 5.97
N SER A 89 -0.60 -6.46 7.05
CA SER A 89 -1.07 -6.68 8.42
C SER A 89 -1.74 -5.46 9.06
N VAL A 90 -1.65 -4.27 8.44
CA VAL A 90 -2.19 -3.01 8.99
C VAL A 90 -3.00 -2.19 7.99
N ASN A 91 -3.13 -2.60 6.73
CA ASN A 91 -3.87 -1.90 5.68
C ASN A 91 -5.39 -1.99 5.83
N GLY A 92 -6.13 -1.29 4.95
CA GLY A 92 -7.59 -1.33 4.85
C GLY A 92 -8.16 -2.58 4.21
N MET A 93 -7.35 -3.57 3.85
CA MET A 93 -7.76 -4.85 3.24
C MET A 93 -8.50 -4.75 1.90
N LEU A 94 -8.56 -3.58 1.28
CA LEU A 94 -9.23 -3.39 0.00
C LEU A 94 -8.44 -4.08 -1.12
N TYR A 95 -9.12 -4.88 -1.93
CA TYR A 95 -8.51 -5.57 -3.05
C TYR A 95 -8.78 -4.81 -4.34
N VAL A 96 -7.80 -4.06 -4.80
CA VAL A 96 -7.86 -3.27 -6.04
C VAL A 96 -6.62 -3.57 -6.87
N ARG A 97 -6.82 -3.88 -8.16
CA ARG A 97 -5.72 -4.21 -9.07
C ARG A 97 -5.14 -2.98 -9.77
N GLY A 98 -5.89 -1.91 -9.92
CA GLY A 98 -5.61 -0.78 -10.80
C GLY A 98 -6.21 -0.99 -12.19
N HIS A 99 -5.94 -0.08 -13.11
CA HIS A 99 -6.44 -0.12 -14.47
C HIS A 99 -5.42 -0.79 -15.41
N ARG A 100 -5.89 -1.45 -16.47
CA ARG A 100 -4.98 -2.13 -17.43
C ARG A 100 -3.95 -1.18 -18.03
N ASN A 101 -4.33 0.06 -18.34
CA ASN A 101 -3.43 1.07 -18.91
C ASN A 101 -2.25 1.41 -18.00
N ASP A 102 -2.34 1.19 -16.68
CA ASP A 102 -1.22 1.41 -15.77
C ASP A 102 -0.06 0.47 -16.09
N TYR A 103 -0.37 -0.81 -16.35
CA TYR A 103 0.60 -1.86 -16.66
C TYR A 103 1.08 -1.77 -18.12
N ASP A 104 0.18 -1.49 -19.06
CA ASP A 104 0.56 -1.24 -20.45
C ASP A 104 1.53 -0.05 -20.55
N ARG A 105 1.37 0.97 -19.70
CA ARG A 105 2.33 2.06 -19.55
C ARG A 105 3.69 1.59 -19.03
N TRP A 106 3.75 0.66 -18.07
CA TRP A 106 5.02 0.11 -17.61
C TRP A 106 5.81 -0.52 -18.74
N GLU A 107 5.15 -1.24 -19.64
CA GLU A 107 5.78 -1.85 -20.80
C GLU A 107 6.14 -0.83 -21.88
N ASN A 108 5.19 0.01 -22.28
CA ASN A 108 5.32 0.86 -23.45
C ASN A 108 6.12 2.15 -23.21
N GLU A 109 5.95 2.79 -22.04
CA GLU A 109 6.62 4.05 -21.73
C GLU A 109 7.95 3.85 -20.99
N PHE A 110 8.06 2.81 -20.15
CA PHE A 110 9.26 2.55 -19.36
C PHE A 110 10.10 1.37 -19.89
N GLY A 111 9.66 0.73 -20.97
CA GLY A 111 10.38 -0.37 -21.62
C GLY A 111 10.43 -1.66 -20.80
N CYS A 112 9.54 -1.80 -19.82
CA CYS A 112 9.49 -2.97 -18.95
C CYS A 112 8.77 -4.13 -19.62
N THR A 113 9.40 -4.73 -20.64
CA THR A 113 8.82 -5.83 -21.41
C THR A 113 8.37 -7.00 -20.53
N GLY A 114 7.16 -7.47 -20.76
CA GLY A 114 6.52 -8.53 -19.99
C GLY A 114 5.80 -8.04 -18.73
N TRP A 115 5.69 -6.72 -18.50
CA TRP A 115 4.94 -6.13 -17.40
C TRP A 115 3.65 -5.43 -17.84
N GLY A 116 3.19 -5.71 -19.09
CA GLY A 116 1.92 -5.22 -19.62
C GLY A 116 0.70 -5.82 -18.90
N ALA A 117 -0.47 -5.31 -19.23
CA ALA A 117 -1.72 -5.68 -18.55
C ALA A 117 -2.03 -7.17 -18.59
N ASP A 118 -1.85 -7.81 -19.76
CA ASP A 118 -2.17 -9.22 -19.92
C ASP A 118 -1.19 -10.13 -19.14
N ASP A 119 0.07 -9.74 -19.03
CA ASP A 119 1.04 -10.45 -18.18
C ASP A 119 0.67 -10.30 -16.71
N MET A 120 0.38 -9.08 -16.25
CA MET A 120 0.03 -8.83 -14.87
C MET A 120 -1.29 -9.48 -14.46
N LEU A 121 -2.28 -9.57 -15.38
CA LEU A 121 -3.54 -10.28 -15.12
C LEU A 121 -3.31 -11.74 -14.73
N ARG A 122 -2.37 -12.44 -15.38
CA ARG A 122 -2.02 -13.83 -15.03
C ARG A 122 -1.53 -13.94 -13.58
N TYR A 123 -0.73 -12.96 -13.13
CA TYR A 123 -0.20 -12.98 -11.77
C TYR A 123 -1.23 -12.54 -10.72
N PHE A 124 -2.15 -11.64 -11.07
CA PHE A 124 -3.31 -11.37 -10.22
C PHE A 124 -4.19 -12.62 -10.03
N ALA A 125 -4.55 -13.28 -11.13
CA ALA A 125 -5.35 -14.51 -11.08
C ALA A 125 -4.61 -15.66 -10.36
N LYS A 126 -3.28 -15.77 -10.53
CA LYS A 126 -2.45 -16.76 -9.83
C LYS A 126 -2.39 -16.51 -8.32
N ALA A 127 -2.32 -15.24 -7.90
CA ALA A 127 -2.22 -14.85 -6.50
C ALA A 127 -3.50 -15.14 -5.71
N GLU A 128 -4.68 -14.94 -6.33
CA GLU A 128 -5.94 -14.90 -5.60
C GLU A 128 -6.65 -16.25 -5.51
N ASN A 129 -7.36 -16.39 -4.39
CA ASN A 129 -8.42 -17.37 -4.20
C ASN A 129 -9.72 -16.58 -4.00
N ASN A 130 -10.38 -16.24 -5.10
CA ASN A 130 -11.60 -15.43 -5.10
C ASN A 130 -12.81 -16.28 -4.73
N GLU A 131 -13.63 -15.79 -3.80
CA GLU A 131 -14.80 -16.52 -3.28
C GLU A 131 -15.92 -16.61 -4.31
N SER A 132 -16.14 -15.58 -5.13
CA SER A 132 -17.34 -15.40 -5.94
C SER A 132 -17.07 -15.19 -7.43
N LEU A 133 -15.91 -14.69 -7.82
CA LEU A 133 -15.56 -14.37 -9.20
C LEU A 133 -14.57 -15.40 -9.76
N THR A 134 -14.64 -15.63 -11.08
CA THR A 134 -13.85 -16.67 -11.76
C THR A 134 -13.20 -16.15 -13.05
N ALA A 135 -12.56 -17.04 -13.80
CA ALA A 135 -12.00 -16.74 -15.12
C ALA A 135 -13.00 -15.98 -16.01
N PRO A 136 -12.53 -15.10 -16.93
CA PRO A 136 -11.12 -14.97 -17.33
C PRO A 136 -10.29 -14.05 -16.43
N TYR A 137 -10.93 -13.22 -15.59
CA TYR A 137 -10.22 -12.21 -14.82
C TYR A 137 -9.74 -12.69 -13.46
N HIS A 138 -10.36 -13.70 -12.87
CA HIS A 138 -10.16 -14.13 -11.50
C HIS A 138 -9.68 -15.57 -11.36
N GLY A 139 -8.92 -15.84 -10.30
CA GLY A 139 -8.44 -17.16 -9.93
C GLY A 139 -8.99 -17.64 -8.59
N ASN A 140 -8.99 -18.95 -8.37
CA ASN A 140 -9.50 -19.60 -7.15
C ASN A 140 -8.51 -20.58 -6.52
N GLY A 141 -7.24 -20.56 -6.93
CA GLY A 141 -6.21 -21.51 -6.46
C GLY A 141 -5.02 -20.85 -5.77
N GLY A 142 -4.99 -19.53 -5.63
CA GLY A 142 -3.90 -18.80 -5.02
C GLY A 142 -3.98 -18.75 -3.49
N HIS A 143 -2.96 -18.18 -2.89
CA HIS A 143 -2.89 -18.03 -1.43
C HIS A 143 -3.71 -16.84 -0.90
N LEU A 144 -3.87 -15.79 -1.69
CA LEU A 144 -4.55 -14.56 -1.27
C LEU A 144 -6.06 -14.73 -1.30
N GLN A 145 -6.67 -14.81 -0.12
CA GLN A 145 -8.14 -14.88 -0.01
C GLN A 145 -8.77 -13.55 -0.36
N VAL A 146 -9.66 -13.52 -1.35
CA VAL A 146 -10.42 -12.34 -1.78
C VAL A 146 -11.91 -12.66 -1.68
N THR A 147 -12.63 -11.86 -0.89
CA THR A 147 -14.04 -12.07 -0.61
C THR A 147 -14.85 -10.79 -0.79
N GLU A 148 -16.15 -10.92 -0.93
CA GLU A 148 -17.04 -9.78 -0.82
C GLU A 148 -17.16 -9.31 0.64
N ILE A 149 -17.36 -8.01 0.83
CA ILE A 149 -17.65 -7.45 2.15
C ILE A 149 -19.02 -7.95 2.61
N ARG A 150 -19.02 -8.76 3.69
CA ARG A 150 -20.27 -9.38 4.22
C ARG A 150 -21.11 -8.41 5.03
N TYR A 151 -20.50 -7.50 5.77
CA TYR A 151 -21.20 -6.44 6.48
C TYR A 151 -21.22 -5.17 5.61
N ARG A 152 -22.41 -4.69 5.30
CA ARG A 152 -22.63 -3.47 4.50
C ARG A 152 -23.53 -2.52 5.28
N HIS A 153 -22.94 -1.45 5.76
CA HIS A 153 -23.65 -0.44 6.56
C HIS A 153 -24.76 0.24 5.72
N PRO A 154 -25.93 0.59 6.30
CA PRO A 154 -27.00 1.30 5.56
C PRO A 154 -26.54 2.61 4.90
N LEU A 155 -25.65 3.37 5.54
CA LEU A 155 -25.05 4.58 4.95
C LEU A 155 -24.18 4.28 3.72
N SER A 156 -23.47 3.13 3.71
CA SER A 156 -22.71 2.69 2.54
C SER A 156 -23.63 2.29 1.38
N GLN A 157 -24.79 1.72 1.68
CA GLN A 157 -25.81 1.47 0.66
C GLN A 157 -26.39 2.77 0.09
N ALA A 158 -26.58 3.79 0.93
CA ALA A 158 -27.03 5.11 0.49
C ALA A 158 -25.99 5.79 -0.42
N PHE A 159 -24.69 5.64 -0.10
CA PHE A 159 -23.60 6.11 -0.96
C PHE A 159 -23.64 5.47 -2.35
N VAL A 160 -23.77 4.15 -2.42
CA VAL A 160 -23.85 3.42 -3.71
C VAL A 160 -25.06 3.90 -4.52
N ARG A 161 -26.24 4.07 -3.89
CA ARG A 161 -27.41 4.63 -4.56
C ARG A 161 -27.19 6.05 -5.06
N ALA A 162 -26.50 6.89 -4.28
CA ALA A 162 -26.18 8.24 -4.68
C ALA A 162 -25.25 8.26 -5.91
N GLY A 163 -24.28 7.34 -5.99
CA GLY A 163 -23.45 7.16 -7.17
C GLY A 163 -24.26 6.79 -8.42
N GLN A 164 -25.21 5.86 -8.28
CA GLN A 164 -26.12 5.50 -9.38
C GLN A 164 -27.01 6.68 -9.79
N GLN A 165 -27.48 7.51 -8.84
CA GLN A 165 -28.24 8.74 -9.12
C GLN A 165 -27.40 9.80 -9.84
N MET A 166 -26.07 9.74 -9.72
CA MET A 166 -25.15 10.55 -10.52
C MET A 166 -24.88 10.00 -11.93
N GLY A 167 -25.42 8.82 -12.25
CA GLY A 167 -25.23 8.17 -13.55
C GLY A 167 -24.09 7.14 -13.57
N LEU A 168 -23.47 6.80 -12.42
CA LEU A 168 -22.46 5.75 -12.37
C LEU A 168 -23.14 4.38 -12.40
N ASP A 169 -22.58 3.46 -13.18
CA ASP A 169 -23.03 2.07 -13.20
C ASP A 169 -22.67 1.36 -11.88
N TYR A 170 -23.55 0.50 -11.41
CA TYR A 170 -23.22 -0.40 -10.32
C TYR A 170 -22.29 -1.50 -10.79
N LEU A 171 -21.12 -1.63 -10.17
CA LEU A 171 -20.14 -2.68 -10.48
C LEU A 171 -20.05 -3.70 -9.35
N ILE A 172 -20.22 -4.96 -9.71
CA ILE A 172 -19.87 -6.10 -8.86
C ILE A 172 -18.36 -6.37 -8.95
N ASP A 173 -17.83 -6.28 -10.18
CA ASP A 173 -16.42 -6.52 -10.48
C ASP A 173 -15.77 -5.27 -11.12
N TYR A 174 -14.99 -4.56 -10.33
CA TYR A 174 -14.17 -3.41 -10.75
C TYR A 174 -12.71 -3.79 -11.00
N ASN A 175 -12.37 -5.07 -10.82
CA ASN A 175 -11.06 -5.66 -11.09
C ASN A 175 -11.03 -6.50 -12.39
N GLY A 176 -12.18 -6.58 -13.09
CA GLY A 176 -12.36 -7.30 -14.32
C GLY A 176 -12.16 -6.44 -15.58
N GLU A 177 -13.14 -6.47 -16.47
CA GLU A 177 -13.08 -5.78 -17.77
C GLU A 177 -13.10 -4.25 -17.61
N ARG A 178 -13.84 -3.73 -16.62
CA ARG A 178 -14.09 -2.30 -16.44
C ARG A 178 -13.92 -1.89 -14.98
N GLN A 179 -13.22 -0.77 -14.75
CA GLN A 179 -13.01 -0.24 -13.40
C GLN A 179 -13.99 0.89 -13.05
N GLU A 180 -14.46 1.67 -14.02
CA GLU A 180 -15.32 2.84 -13.79
C GLU A 180 -16.72 2.44 -13.33
N GLY A 181 -17.15 3.00 -12.19
CA GLY A 181 -18.48 2.79 -11.62
C GLY A 181 -18.50 2.95 -10.10
N VAL A 182 -19.57 2.48 -9.46
CA VAL A 182 -19.81 2.55 -8.02
C VAL A 182 -20.23 1.18 -7.48
N GLY A 183 -19.79 0.83 -6.27
CA GLY A 183 -20.14 -0.45 -5.66
C GLY A 183 -19.55 -0.66 -4.27
N PHE A 184 -19.45 -1.92 -3.87
CA PHE A 184 -18.81 -2.34 -2.63
C PHE A 184 -17.48 -3.02 -2.93
N TYR A 185 -16.46 -2.72 -2.10
CA TYR A 185 -15.15 -3.32 -2.28
C TYR A 185 -15.16 -4.84 -2.10
N GLN A 186 -14.31 -5.52 -2.87
CA GLN A 186 -13.78 -6.82 -2.48
C GLN A 186 -12.65 -6.61 -1.46
N ALA A 187 -12.48 -7.54 -0.54
CA ALA A 187 -11.53 -7.40 0.54
C ALA A 187 -10.69 -8.66 0.76
N THR A 188 -9.46 -8.48 1.22
CA THR A 188 -8.61 -9.57 1.71
C THR A 188 -9.00 -9.93 3.15
N ILE A 189 -10.23 -10.43 3.29
CA ILE A 189 -10.82 -10.88 4.56
C ILE A 189 -11.33 -12.31 4.34
N PHE A 190 -10.97 -13.21 5.24
CA PHE A 190 -11.42 -14.59 5.19
C PHE A 190 -11.89 -15.05 6.57
N ASN A 191 -13.07 -15.66 6.64
CA ASN A 191 -13.70 -16.07 7.90
C ASN A 191 -13.77 -14.95 8.95
N GLY A 192 -14.05 -13.71 8.50
CA GLY A 192 -14.15 -12.55 9.37
C GLY A 192 -12.82 -12.08 9.96
N GLU A 193 -11.69 -12.56 9.46
CA GLU A 193 -10.34 -12.15 9.84
C GLU A 193 -9.57 -11.58 8.65
N ARG A 194 -8.57 -10.72 8.93
CA ARG A 194 -7.65 -10.17 7.94
C ARG A 194 -6.84 -11.29 7.27
N GLY A 195 -6.83 -11.30 5.95
CA GLY A 195 -5.97 -12.14 5.11
C GLY A 195 -4.65 -11.45 4.77
N SER A 196 -3.79 -11.14 5.76
CA SER A 196 -2.45 -10.63 5.48
C SER A 196 -1.60 -11.70 4.77
N THR A 197 -0.52 -11.30 4.11
CA THR A 197 0.41 -12.28 3.49
C THR A 197 1.10 -13.18 4.52
N ALA A 198 1.22 -12.75 5.77
CA ALA A 198 1.64 -13.62 6.86
C ALA A 198 0.60 -14.69 7.21
N ALA A 199 -0.69 -14.32 7.22
CA ALA A 199 -1.79 -15.22 7.56
C ALA A 199 -2.19 -16.15 6.40
N THR A 200 -1.79 -15.85 5.18
CA THR A 200 -2.09 -16.62 3.96
C THR A 200 -0.85 -17.31 3.41
N TYR A 201 0.01 -16.61 2.69
CA TYR A 201 1.23 -17.15 2.07
C TYR A 201 2.17 -17.80 3.09
N LEU A 202 2.71 -17.01 4.01
CA LEU A 202 3.74 -17.51 4.94
C LEU A 202 3.23 -18.63 5.84
N LYS A 203 1.95 -18.60 6.23
CA LYS A 203 1.32 -19.64 7.02
C LYS A 203 1.43 -21.03 6.37
N ALA A 204 1.41 -21.11 5.05
CA ALA A 204 1.50 -22.36 4.30
C ALA A 204 2.87 -23.05 4.46
N VAL A 205 3.94 -22.28 4.66
CA VAL A 205 5.31 -22.80 4.64
C VAL A 205 6.10 -22.56 5.94
N ARG A 206 5.59 -21.78 6.90
CA ARG A 206 6.36 -21.42 8.10
C ARG A 206 6.81 -22.59 8.98
N HIS A 207 6.25 -23.78 8.77
CA HIS A 207 6.64 -25.02 9.47
C HIS A 207 7.72 -25.82 8.72
N ARG A 208 8.09 -25.40 7.52
CA ARG A 208 9.06 -26.09 6.67
C ARG A 208 10.49 -25.81 7.15
N GLN A 209 11.33 -26.83 7.13
CA GLN A 209 12.73 -26.72 7.57
C GLN A 209 13.60 -25.87 6.66
N GLU A 210 13.19 -25.72 5.39
CA GLU A 210 13.87 -24.89 4.40
C GLU A 210 13.72 -23.40 4.68
N LEU A 211 12.74 -22.99 5.51
CA LEU A 211 12.51 -21.60 5.89
C LEU A 211 13.01 -21.30 7.29
N GLN A 212 13.92 -20.34 7.39
CA GLN A 212 14.24 -19.70 8.65
C GLN A 212 13.65 -18.29 8.68
N LEU A 213 12.69 -18.05 9.57
CA LEU A 213 12.08 -16.74 9.81
C LEU A 213 12.69 -16.10 11.05
N GLU A 214 13.17 -14.87 10.92
CA GLU A 214 13.62 -14.06 12.04
C GLU A 214 12.86 -12.75 12.08
N VAL A 215 12.22 -12.48 13.19
CA VAL A 215 11.54 -11.21 13.53
C VAL A 215 12.41 -10.40 14.48
N ASP A 216 12.08 -9.11 14.63
CA ASP A 216 12.90 -8.15 15.37
C ASP A 216 14.35 -8.12 14.84
N ALA A 217 14.51 -8.45 13.56
CA ALA A 217 15.75 -8.59 12.83
C ALA A 217 15.87 -7.47 11.79
N ARG A 218 16.47 -6.34 12.17
CA ARG A 218 16.60 -5.17 11.30
C ARG A 218 17.87 -5.24 10.47
N VAL A 219 17.73 -5.38 9.15
CA VAL A 219 18.87 -5.32 8.23
C VAL A 219 19.43 -3.91 8.20
N GLU A 220 20.75 -3.82 8.36
CA GLU A 220 21.51 -2.57 8.37
C GLU A 220 22.18 -2.31 7.03
N ARG A 221 22.72 -3.35 6.39
CA ARG A 221 23.32 -3.26 5.05
C ARG A 221 23.38 -4.62 4.36
N ILE A 222 23.54 -4.56 3.06
CA ILE A 222 23.87 -5.69 2.17
C ILE A 222 25.39 -5.75 2.04
N GLU A 223 25.96 -6.93 2.19
CA GLU A 223 27.39 -7.18 1.98
C GLU A 223 27.65 -7.38 0.49
N ILE A 224 28.59 -6.61 -0.06
CA ILE A 224 28.95 -6.63 -1.48
C ILE A 224 30.45 -6.88 -1.60
N GLU A 225 30.82 -7.93 -2.29
CA GLU A 225 32.19 -8.34 -2.55
C GLU A 225 32.36 -8.59 -4.06
N GLY A 226 33.37 -7.97 -4.68
CA GLY A 226 33.65 -8.15 -6.12
C GLY A 226 32.47 -7.82 -7.06
N GLY A 227 31.61 -6.84 -6.71
CA GLY A 227 30.42 -6.48 -7.51
C GLY A 227 29.24 -7.44 -7.35
N ARG A 228 29.27 -8.33 -6.34
CA ARG A 228 28.21 -9.28 -6.04
C ARG A 228 27.70 -9.11 -4.60
N ALA A 229 26.38 -9.19 -4.39
CA ALA A 229 25.81 -9.30 -3.08
C ALA A 229 26.07 -10.72 -2.53
N THR A 230 26.74 -10.80 -1.37
CA THR A 230 27.18 -12.05 -0.74
C THR A 230 26.46 -12.36 0.55
N GLY A 231 25.64 -11.42 1.06
CA GLY A 231 24.91 -11.59 2.30
C GLY A 231 24.39 -10.28 2.87
N VAL A 232 24.09 -10.30 4.15
CA VAL A 232 23.56 -9.15 4.89
C VAL A 232 24.13 -9.07 6.29
N THR A 233 24.24 -7.87 6.83
CA THR A 233 24.40 -7.62 8.27
C THR A 233 23.09 -7.06 8.81
N TYR A 234 22.58 -7.66 9.88
CA TYR A 234 21.38 -7.23 10.55
C TYR A 234 21.53 -7.23 12.06
N ARG A 235 20.77 -6.40 12.73
CA ARG A 235 20.72 -6.31 14.20
C ARG A 235 19.51 -7.05 14.73
N GLN A 236 19.73 -7.92 15.72
CA GLN A 236 18.69 -8.62 16.45
C GLN A 236 18.94 -8.46 17.96
N GLY A 237 18.10 -7.66 18.62
CA GLY A 237 18.40 -7.14 19.95
C GLY A 237 19.68 -6.31 19.93
N ASP A 238 20.62 -6.63 20.82
CA ASP A 238 21.94 -5.95 20.92
C ASP A 238 23.04 -6.62 20.10
N ARG A 239 22.70 -7.61 19.27
CA ARG A 239 23.69 -8.38 18.51
C ARG A 239 23.65 -8.04 17.02
N ASN A 240 24.83 -7.77 16.47
CA ASN A 240 25.02 -7.74 15.03
C ASN A 240 25.27 -9.17 14.52
N VAL A 241 24.48 -9.59 13.54
CA VAL A 241 24.54 -10.91 12.93
C VAL A 241 24.81 -10.76 11.44
N THR A 242 25.73 -11.55 10.92
CA THR A 242 25.98 -11.65 9.48
C THR A 242 25.44 -12.97 8.97
N ALA A 243 24.71 -12.92 7.84
CA ALA A 243 24.27 -14.10 7.11
C ALA A 243 24.74 -14.01 5.65
N ARG A 244 25.18 -15.15 5.08
CA ARG A 244 25.65 -15.25 3.70
C ARG A 244 24.59 -15.86 2.79
N ALA A 245 24.49 -15.36 1.56
CA ALA A 245 23.64 -15.89 0.50
C ALA A 245 24.51 -16.58 -0.57
N ARG A 246 24.18 -17.82 -0.93
CA ARG A 246 24.86 -18.55 -2.02
C ARG A 246 24.34 -18.11 -3.38
N ALA A 247 23.00 -17.95 -3.51
CA ALA A 247 22.35 -17.59 -4.77
C ALA A 247 22.06 -16.08 -4.85
N GLU A 248 21.08 -15.58 -4.11
CA GLU A 248 20.64 -14.18 -4.21
C GLU A 248 20.23 -13.58 -2.86
N VAL A 249 20.43 -12.28 -2.73
CA VAL A 249 19.79 -11.40 -1.74
C VAL A 249 18.61 -10.71 -2.43
N ILE A 250 17.42 -10.81 -1.84
CA ILE A 250 16.17 -10.28 -2.40
C ILE A 250 15.62 -9.23 -1.43
N LEU A 251 15.62 -7.98 -1.85
CA LEU A 251 15.19 -6.84 -1.06
C LEU A 251 13.70 -6.59 -1.30
N THR A 252 12.91 -6.63 -0.22
CA THR A 252 11.45 -6.48 -0.20
C THR A 252 10.98 -5.62 0.98
N ALA A 253 11.79 -4.61 1.34
CA ALA A 253 11.54 -3.74 2.50
C ALA A 253 10.60 -2.54 2.21
N GLY A 254 9.97 -2.52 1.02
CA GLY A 254 9.00 -1.52 0.59
C GLY A 254 9.62 -0.20 0.13
N ALA A 255 8.77 0.71 -0.38
CA ALA A 255 9.20 1.93 -1.08
C ALA A 255 10.03 2.91 -0.23
N ILE A 256 10.10 2.74 1.08
CA ILE A 256 10.91 3.57 1.97
C ILE A 256 12.09 2.78 2.53
N GLY A 257 11.88 1.53 2.91
CA GLY A 257 12.93 0.68 3.48
C GLY A 257 13.96 0.21 2.45
N SER A 258 13.52 -0.17 1.25
CA SER A 258 14.40 -0.69 0.20
C SER A 258 15.43 0.33 -0.27
N PRO A 259 15.07 1.56 -0.65
CA PRO A 259 16.07 2.57 -1.00
C PRO A 259 16.99 2.91 0.17
N LYS A 260 16.49 2.96 1.41
CA LYS A 260 17.32 3.19 2.60
C LYS A 260 18.41 2.12 2.74
N ILE A 261 18.07 0.85 2.64
CA ILE A 261 19.01 -0.27 2.78
C ILE A 261 20.06 -0.25 1.64
N LEU A 262 19.64 0.02 0.39
CA LEU A 262 20.58 0.17 -0.73
C LEU A 262 21.56 1.31 -0.49
N GLN A 263 21.08 2.48 -0.09
CA GLN A 263 21.94 3.65 0.18
C GLN A 263 22.91 3.38 1.33
N LEU A 264 22.46 2.78 2.45
CA LEU A 264 23.33 2.36 3.55
C LEU A 264 24.37 1.30 3.12
N SER A 265 24.09 0.57 2.04
CA SER A 265 25.03 -0.41 1.45
C SER A 265 25.98 0.21 0.42
N GLY A 266 25.93 1.53 0.22
CA GLY A 266 26.78 2.25 -0.73
C GLY A 266 26.25 2.23 -2.17
N ILE A 267 24.99 1.88 -2.40
CA ILE A 267 24.32 1.92 -3.70
C ILE A 267 23.34 3.08 -3.72
N GLY A 268 23.61 4.12 -4.51
CA GLY A 268 22.72 5.28 -4.56
C GLY A 268 23.32 6.49 -5.27
N PRO A 269 22.62 7.64 -5.24
CA PRO A 269 23.13 8.87 -5.81
C PRO A 269 24.40 9.33 -5.09
N ARG A 270 25.46 9.66 -5.85
CA ARG A 270 26.75 10.07 -5.30
C ARG A 270 26.64 11.13 -4.20
N GLY A 271 25.93 12.24 -4.48
CA GLY A 271 25.81 13.33 -3.52
C GLY A 271 25.09 12.96 -2.21
N VAL A 272 24.18 11.96 -2.24
CA VAL A 272 23.52 11.45 -1.04
C VAL A 272 24.48 10.62 -0.20
N LEU A 273 25.23 9.72 -0.84
CA LEU A 273 26.19 8.84 -0.17
C LEU A 273 27.34 9.64 0.44
N ASP A 274 27.89 10.61 -0.31
CA ASP A 274 28.96 11.50 0.17
C ASP A 274 28.49 12.32 1.38
N ALA A 275 27.29 12.92 1.30
CA ALA A 275 26.72 13.72 2.39
C ALA A 275 26.43 12.88 3.65
N ALA A 276 26.08 11.60 3.49
CA ALA A 276 25.83 10.68 4.59
C ALA A 276 27.09 9.99 5.13
N GLY A 277 28.26 10.21 4.51
CA GLY A 277 29.51 9.54 4.89
C GLY A 277 29.52 8.04 4.60
N VAL A 278 28.75 7.57 3.60
CA VAL A 278 28.68 6.17 3.19
C VAL A 278 29.62 5.94 2.01
N PRO A 279 30.56 4.97 2.10
CA PRO A 279 31.46 4.66 0.98
C PRO A 279 30.70 4.25 -0.28
N ILE A 280 30.98 4.91 -1.41
CA ILE A 280 30.31 4.64 -2.68
C ILE A 280 30.80 3.31 -3.24
N ARG A 281 29.87 2.39 -3.48
CA ARG A 281 30.12 1.11 -4.15
C ARG A 281 29.57 1.12 -5.58
N HIS A 282 28.38 1.69 -5.76
CA HIS A 282 27.75 1.78 -7.07
C HIS A 282 26.79 2.98 -7.15
N VAL A 283 26.81 3.69 -8.29
CA VAL A 283 25.97 4.89 -8.48
C VAL A 283 24.73 4.52 -9.27
N LEU A 284 23.57 4.67 -8.64
CA LEU A 284 22.24 4.46 -9.22
C LEU A 284 21.25 5.51 -8.67
N PRO A 285 20.13 5.78 -9.34
CA PRO A 285 19.12 6.75 -8.89
C PRO A 285 18.21 6.21 -7.77
N VAL A 286 18.80 5.53 -6.79
CA VAL A 286 18.08 4.93 -5.65
C VAL A 286 17.44 6.01 -4.80
N GLY A 287 16.18 5.86 -4.54
CA GLY A 287 15.38 6.80 -3.75
C GLY A 287 14.70 7.89 -4.56
N GLU A 288 15.05 8.08 -5.82
CA GLU A 288 14.37 8.99 -6.75
C GLU A 288 13.00 8.43 -7.18
N ASN A 289 12.16 9.27 -7.81
CA ASN A 289 10.84 8.88 -8.34
C ASN A 289 9.83 8.43 -7.26
N PHE A 290 10.00 8.85 -5.99
CA PHE A 290 8.98 8.61 -4.97
C PHE A 290 7.66 9.27 -5.37
N HIS A 291 6.56 8.53 -5.31
CA HIS A 291 5.21 9.08 -5.45
C HIS A 291 4.19 8.21 -4.71
N ASP A 292 3.04 8.81 -4.42
CA ASP A 292 2.01 8.23 -3.58
C ASP A 292 0.66 8.83 -3.98
N HIS A 293 -0.44 8.18 -3.65
CA HIS A 293 -1.76 8.78 -3.74
C HIS A 293 -2.03 9.68 -2.54
N LEU A 294 -2.63 10.82 -2.81
CA LEU A 294 -3.20 11.69 -1.79
C LEU A 294 -4.72 11.57 -1.77
N HIS A 295 -5.30 11.76 -0.60
CA HIS A 295 -6.72 11.92 -0.44
C HIS A 295 -7.05 13.11 0.48
N MET A 296 -8.27 13.62 0.33
CA MET A 296 -8.92 14.53 1.24
C MET A 296 -10.15 13.86 1.85
N SER A 297 -10.48 14.23 3.08
CA SER A 297 -11.68 13.73 3.76
C SER A 297 -12.79 14.76 3.66
N VAL A 298 -13.74 14.53 2.75
CA VAL A 298 -14.99 15.31 2.69
C VAL A 298 -15.92 14.75 3.77
N ASN A 299 -16.15 15.53 4.82
CA ASN A 299 -16.90 15.12 6.00
C ASN A 299 -18.25 15.82 6.11
N ALA A 300 -19.28 15.08 6.48
CA ALA A 300 -20.61 15.60 6.74
C ALA A 300 -21.22 15.01 8.01
N THR A 301 -21.94 15.82 8.77
CA THR A 301 -22.82 15.34 9.84
C THR A 301 -24.11 14.76 9.26
N ILE A 302 -24.77 13.87 9.99
CA ILE A 302 -26.04 13.25 9.59
C ILE A 302 -27.12 13.49 10.63
N LYS A 303 -28.36 13.64 10.16
CA LYS A 303 -29.55 13.96 10.97
C LYS A 303 -29.90 12.89 11.99
N ALA A 304 -29.69 11.63 11.64
CA ALA A 304 -30.02 10.49 12.50
C ALA A 304 -28.76 9.84 13.11
N PRO A 305 -28.79 9.35 14.35
CA PRO A 305 -27.64 8.77 15.04
C PRO A 305 -27.39 7.30 14.60
N ILE A 306 -27.13 7.09 13.29
CA ILE A 306 -27.02 5.77 12.67
C ILE A 306 -25.62 5.44 12.14
N SER A 307 -24.62 6.31 12.31
CA SER A 307 -23.23 6.01 11.90
C SER A 307 -22.50 5.11 12.90
N LEU A 308 -21.28 4.70 12.59
CA LEU A 308 -20.45 3.88 13.49
C LEU A 308 -19.93 4.64 14.71
N TYR A 309 -20.24 5.93 14.86
CA TYR A 309 -19.83 6.70 16.03
C TYR A 309 -20.37 6.08 17.33
N GLY A 310 -19.47 5.82 18.29
CA GLY A 310 -19.82 5.24 19.60
C GLY A 310 -20.01 3.73 19.62
N GLU A 311 -19.95 3.04 18.47
CA GLU A 311 -20.00 1.57 18.41
C GLU A 311 -18.74 0.89 18.98
N ASP A 312 -17.65 1.64 19.14
CA ASP A 312 -16.37 1.21 19.72
C ASP A 312 -16.29 1.34 21.24
N ARG A 313 -17.42 1.66 21.93
CA ARG A 313 -17.44 1.98 23.37
C ARG A 313 -18.45 1.18 24.17
N GLY A 314 -18.11 0.97 25.46
CA GLY A 314 -19.02 0.38 26.46
C GLY A 314 -19.59 -0.96 26.03
N TRP A 315 -20.90 -1.15 26.30
CA TRP A 315 -21.61 -2.39 25.99
C TRP A 315 -21.65 -2.72 24.48
N ARG A 316 -21.70 -1.70 23.61
CA ARG A 316 -21.70 -1.90 22.17
C ARG A 316 -20.41 -2.55 21.70
N ALA A 317 -19.27 -2.04 22.14
CA ALA A 317 -17.96 -2.63 21.84
C ALA A 317 -17.86 -4.09 22.31
N LEU A 318 -18.35 -4.39 23.52
CA LEU A 318 -18.36 -5.75 24.06
C LEU A 318 -19.23 -6.68 23.20
N LYS A 319 -20.45 -6.24 22.86
CA LYS A 319 -21.37 -6.99 21.97
C LYS A 319 -20.68 -7.31 20.64
N HIS A 320 -20.09 -6.32 19.99
CA HIS A 320 -19.40 -6.52 18.71
C HIS A 320 -18.18 -7.43 18.85
N GLY A 321 -17.44 -7.30 19.96
CA GLY A 321 -16.32 -8.19 20.27
C GLY A 321 -16.74 -9.65 20.41
N ILE A 322 -17.82 -9.92 21.15
CA ILE A 322 -18.40 -11.27 21.30
C ILE A 322 -18.90 -11.79 19.95
N GLN A 323 -19.66 -10.98 19.20
CA GLN A 323 -20.17 -11.34 17.89
C GLN A 323 -19.05 -11.73 16.92
N TRP A 324 -17.98 -10.93 16.86
CA TRP A 324 -16.84 -11.25 16.04
C TRP A 324 -16.10 -12.50 16.54
N LYS A 325 -15.83 -12.59 17.84
CA LYS A 325 -15.01 -13.69 18.40
C LYS A 325 -15.70 -15.05 18.26
N CYS A 326 -17.03 -15.10 18.52
CA CYS A 326 -17.78 -16.36 18.56
C CYS A 326 -18.43 -16.72 17.21
N PHE A 327 -18.81 -15.72 16.41
CA PHE A 327 -19.61 -15.95 15.20
C PHE A 327 -18.96 -15.44 13.92
N ARG A 328 -17.81 -14.77 14.01
CA ARG A 328 -17.08 -14.22 12.84
C ARG A 328 -17.99 -13.37 11.93
N SER A 329 -18.86 -12.56 12.55
CA SER A 329 -19.87 -11.75 11.87
C SER A 329 -19.99 -10.35 12.48
N GLY A 330 -20.78 -9.49 11.84
CA GLY A 330 -21.08 -8.14 12.32
C GLY A 330 -20.04 -7.10 11.92
N VAL A 331 -20.16 -5.91 12.50
CA VAL A 331 -19.42 -4.71 12.10
C VAL A 331 -17.89 -4.87 12.16
N LEU A 332 -17.36 -5.68 13.08
CA LEU A 332 -15.92 -5.89 13.21
C LEU A 332 -15.33 -6.78 12.10
N THR A 333 -16.17 -7.37 11.24
CA THR A 333 -15.71 -8.04 10.01
C THR A 333 -15.61 -7.09 8.83
N SER A 334 -16.02 -5.81 8.97
CA SER A 334 -15.94 -4.79 7.95
C SER A 334 -14.55 -4.11 7.96
N PRO A 335 -14.00 -3.78 6.77
CA PRO A 335 -12.81 -2.95 6.67
C PRO A 335 -13.08 -1.47 6.99
N VAL A 336 -14.32 -1.11 7.36
CA VAL A 336 -14.87 0.23 7.57
C VAL A 336 -15.00 1.04 6.26
N LEU A 337 -14.04 0.90 5.36
CA LEU A 337 -14.06 1.44 3.99
C LEU A 337 -14.87 0.48 3.10
N GLU A 338 -16.19 0.68 3.02
CA GLU A 338 -17.07 -0.32 2.40
C GLU A 338 -17.42 -0.03 0.94
N GLY A 339 -17.72 1.24 0.63
CA GLY A 339 -18.13 1.66 -0.70
C GLY A 339 -16.99 2.27 -1.49
N PHE A 340 -17.00 2.05 -2.81
CA PHE A 340 -16.11 2.72 -3.74
C PHE A 340 -16.88 3.47 -4.83
N ALA A 341 -16.23 4.45 -5.45
CA ALA A 341 -16.51 4.86 -6.81
C ALA A 341 -15.18 5.13 -7.52
N PHE A 342 -15.08 4.68 -8.76
CA PHE A 342 -14.02 5.03 -9.70
C PHE A 342 -14.64 5.84 -10.84
N VAL A 343 -14.08 7.00 -11.12
CA VAL A 343 -14.66 7.94 -12.10
C VAL A 343 -13.60 8.48 -13.02
N ASP A 344 -13.86 8.46 -14.32
CA ASP A 344 -13.09 9.16 -15.33
C ASP A 344 -13.64 10.60 -15.47
N THR A 345 -13.00 11.53 -14.78
CA THR A 345 -13.41 12.96 -14.82
C THR A 345 -12.88 13.71 -16.02
N CYS A 346 -11.97 13.10 -16.78
CA CYS A 346 -11.28 13.70 -17.92
C CYS A 346 -11.71 13.10 -19.28
N GLY A 347 -12.53 12.05 -19.30
CA GLY A 347 -12.98 11.37 -20.52
C GLY A 347 -11.86 10.66 -21.28
N GLN A 348 -10.87 10.12 -20.56
CA GLN A 348 -9.68 9.48 -21.16
C GLN A 348 -9.79 7.94 -21.22
N GLY A 349 -10.94 7.37 -20.82
CA GLY A 349 -11.16 5.92 -20.81
C GLY A 349 -10.43 5.22 -19.66
N GLN A 350 -9.98 5.97 -18.67
CA GLN A 350 -9.35 5.47 -17.44
C GLN A 350 -9.76 6.34 -16.26
N PRO A 351 -10.29 5.77 -15.17
CA PRO A 351 -10.60 6.51 -13.96
C PRO A 351 -9.38 7.27 -13.43
N ASP A 352 -9.56 8.55 -13.19
CA ASP A 352 -8.56 9.43 -12.57
C ASP A 352 -8.91 9.80 -11.12
N VAL A 353 -10.11 9.41 -10.64
CA VAL A 353 -10.61 9.66 -9.28
C VAL A 353 -11.10 8.36 -8.65
N GLN A 354 -10.71 8.15 -7.38
CA GLN A 354 -11.25 7.09 -6.51
C GLN A 354 -11.91 7.71 -5.29
N PHE A 355 -13.09 7.21 -4.92
CA PHE A 355 -13.72 7.47 -3.63
C PHE A 355 -13.70 6.24 -2.74
N HIS A 356 -13.42 6.49 -1.45
CA HIS A 356 -13.68 5.52 -0.39
C HIS A 356 -14.74 6.09 0.54
N PHE A 357 -15.78 5.34 0.77
CA PHE A 357 -16.85 5.74 1.68
C PHE A 357 -16.69 5.11 3.06
N LEU A 358 -16.82 5.94 4.10
CA LEU A 358 -16.83 5.52 5.50
C LEU A 358 -18.14 5.92 6.16
N PRO A 359 -18.85 4.99 6.82
CA PRO A 359 -20.06 5.31 7.60
C PRO A 359 -19.72 5.89 8.98
N THR A 360 -18.70 6.73 9.03
CA THR A 360 -18.24 7.48 10.22
C THR A 360 -17.42 8.69 9.78
N ILE A 361 -17.22 9.65 10.66
CA ILE A 361 -16.27 10.75 10.42
C ILE A 361 -14.85 10.21 10.55
N ASP A 362 -14.02 10.45 9.54
CA ASP A 362 -12.59 10.16 9.57
C ASP A 362 -11.86 11.25 10.37
N SER A 363 -11.33 10.87 11.52
CA SER A 363 -10.50 11.73 12.36
C SER A 363 -9.06 11.20 12.47
N PHE A 364 -8.71 10.16 11.73
CA PHE A 364 -7.39 9.56 11.76
C PHE A 364 -6.40 10.42 10.96
N ASP A 365 -5.32 10.84 11.60
CA ASP A 365 -4.29 11.73 11.03
C ASP A 365 -4.86 13.01 10.38
N ASP A 366 -5.95 13.52 10.93
CA ASP A 366 -6.54 14.75 10.42
C ASP A 366 -5.68 15.96 10.79
N PRO A 367 -5.06 16.64 9.79
CA PRO A 367 -4.16 17.77 10.05
C PRO A 367 -4.89 19.01 10.56
N VAL A 368 -6.19 19.11 10.33
CA VAL A 368 -7.01 20.29 10.68
C VAL A 368 -7.71 20.13 12.02
N GLY A 369 -7.55 18.96 12.66
CA GLY A 369 -8.16 18.67 13.94
C GLY A 369 -9.67 18.77 13.87
N VAL A 370 -10.35 17.79 13.28
CA VAL A 370 -11.81 17.76 13.17
C VAL A 370 -12.41 17.74 14.57
N THR A 371 -12.66 18.93 15.12
CA THR A 371 -13.28 19.12 16.43
C THR A 371 -14.69 18.54 16.51
N ARG A 372 -15.34 18.32 15.35
CA ARG A 372 -16.65 17.69 15.20
C ARG A 372 -16.60 16.16 15.17
N GLY A 373 -15.45 15.51 15.34
CA GLY A 373 -15.30 14.03 15.33
C GLY A 373 -16.02 13.27 16.44
N ARG A 374 -16.74 13.95 17.33
CA ARG A 374 -17.55 13.36 18.43
C ARG A 374 -19.05 13.33 18.11
N THR A 375 -19.41 13.28 16.86
CA THR A 375 -20.81 13.25 16.40
C THR A 375 -21.02 12.20 15.32
N HIS A 376 -22.28 11.90 15.03
CA HIS A 376 -22.64 11.02 13.91
C HIS A 376 -22.41 11.71 12.58
N GLY A 377 -21.76 11.01 11.65
CA GLY A 377 -21.50 11.55 10.32
C GLY A 377 -20.93 10.50 9.38
N ILE A 378 -20.54 10.95 8.21
CA ILE A 378 -19.97 10.17 7.12
C ILE A 378 -18.75 10.87 6.55
N THR A 379 -17.88 10.10 5.90
CA THR A 379 -16.73 10.60 5.16
C THR A 379 -16.71 10.02 3.75
N ILE A 380 -16.46 10.88 2.76
CA ILE A 380 -16.01 10.47 1.43
C ILE A 380 -14.54 10.86 1.32
N LYS A 381 -13.65 9.86 1.28
CA LYS A 381 -12.23 10.12 0.95
C LYS A 381 -12.12 10.24 -0.56
N THR A 382 -11.59 11.37 -1.02
CA THR A 382 -11.43 11.67 -2.45
C THR A 382 -9.96 11.59 -2.82
N GLY A 383 -9.61 10.84 -3.85
CA GLY A 383 -8.23 10.67 -4.29
C GLY A 383 -8.07 10.78 -5.79
N HIS A 384 -7.06 11.56 -6.23
CA HIS A 384 -6.60 11.57 -7.62
C HIS A 384 -5.63 10.39 -7.82
N LEU A 385 -5.88 9.57 -8.86
CA LEU A 385 -5.21 8.29 -9.06
C LEU A 385 -3.91 8.35 -9.89
N GLN A 386 -3.66 9.45 -10.60
CA GLN A 386 -2.54 9.56 -11.54
C GLN A 386 -1.61 10.74 -11.20
N PRO A 387 -1.00 10.74 -9.99
CA PRO A 387 -0.15 11.83 -9.56
C PRO A 387 1.07 12.01 -10.47
N ARG A 388 1.40 13.26 -10.77
CA ARG A 388 2.57 13.67 -11.56
C ARG A 388 3.73 14.17 -10.72
N SER A 389 3.46 14.63 -9.51
CA SER A 389 4.48 15.03 -8.54
C SER A 389 5.42 13.88 -8.24
N ARG A 390 6.73 14.18 -8.22
CA ARG A 390 7.78 13.19 -7.94
C ARG A 390 8.71 13.70 -6.87
N GLY A 391 8.84 12.94 -5.82
CA GLY A 391 9.71 13.16 -4.68
C GLY A 391 10.85 12.17 -4.61
N ARG A 392 11.44 12.05 -3.42
CA ARG A 392 12.60 11.18 -3.19
C ARG A 392 12.72 10.73 -1.73
N VAL A 393 13.40 9.59 -1.53
CA VAL A 393 13.74 9.02 -0.22
C VAL A 393 15.24 8.90 -0.08
N MET A 394 15.84 9.59 0.89
CA MET A 394 17.28 9.71 1.05
C MET A 394 17.69 9.41 2.50
N ILE A 395 18.81 8.74 2.70
CA ILE A 395 19.40 8.60 4.04
C ILE A 395 19.88 9.96 4.55
N ARG A 396 19.87 10.15 5.88
CA ARG A 396 20.38 11.35 6.56
C ARG A 396 21.84 11.21 6.97
N SER A 397 22.23 9.99 7.29
CA SER A 397 23.56 9.63 7.77
C SER A 397 23.85 8.15 7.49
N SER A 398 25.05 7.70 7.83
CA SER A 398 25.41 6.28 7.80
C SER A 398 24.84 5.46 8.95
N ASN A 399 24.14 6.08 9.91
CA ASN A 399 23.50 5.39 11.03
C ASN A 399 22.20 4.70 10.58
N PRO A 400 22.09 3.37 10.66
CA PRO A 400 20.87 2.65 10.26
C PRO A 400 19.66 2.92 11.16
N ASP A 401 19.85 3.52 12.34
CA ASP A 401 18.76 3.91 13.23
C ASP A 401 18.02 5.16 12.75
N ASP A 402 18.68 6.03 12.02
CA ASP A 402 18.08 7.26 11.53
C ASP A 402 16.97 6.97 10.51
N LEU A 403 15.82 7.61 10.68
CA LEU A 403 14.76 7.57 9.67
C LEU A 403 15.22 8.30 8.40
N PRO A 404 14.87 7.81 7.21
CA PRO A 404 15.24 8.49 5.98
C PRO A 404 14.53 9.84 5.87
N ARG A 405 15.09 10.75 5.10
CA ARG A 405 14.43 11.97 4.66
C ARG A 405 13.49 11.62 3.51
N ILE A 406 12.23 11.98 3.63
CA ILE A 406 11.21 11.81 2.59
C ILE A 406 10.82 13.20 2.09
N ASP A 407 11.33 13.57 0.93
CA ASP A 407 10.88 14.76 0.21
C ASP A 407 9.70 14.33 -0.67
N GLY A 408 8.48 14.50 -0.18
CA GLY A 408 7.27 14.00 -0.83
C GLY A 408 6.89 14.76 -2.10
N ARG A 409 7.24 16.04 -2.18
CA ARG A 409 6.84 16.99 -3.24
C ARG A 409 5.36 16.91 -3.61
N TYR A 410 4.53 16.60 -2.62
CA TYR A 410 3.09 16.45 -2.78
C TYR A 410 2.45 17.74 -3.30
N LEU A 411 1.58 17.63 -4.31
CA LEU A 411 0.89 18.77 -4.95
C LEU A 411 1.82 19.81 -5.59
N SER A 412 3.06 19.44 -5.90
CA SER A 412 3.99 20.33 -6.61
C SER A 412 3.69 20.44 -8.11
N ASP A 413 3.00 19.50 -8.71
CA ASP A 413 2.49 19.57 -10.08
C ASP A 413 1.04 20.08 -10.06
N ARG A 414 0.75 21.10 -10.89
CA ARG A 414 -0.57 21.72 -10.97
C ARG A 414 -1.67 20.72 -11.33
N ARG A 415 -1.37 19.72 -12.15
CA ARG A 415 -2.34 18.68 -12.57
C ARG A 415 -2.84 17.84 -11.40
N ASP A 416 -1.99 17.62 -10.39
CA ASP A 416 -2.37 16.88 -9.18
C ASP A 416 -3.37 17.71 -8.35
N VAL A 417 -3.14 19.02 -8.25
CA VAL A 417 -4.04 19.95 -7.57
C VAL A 417 -5.39 19.99 -8.28
N ASP A 418 -5.39 20.16 -9.61
CA ASP A 418 -6.61 20.20 -10.42
C ASP A 418 -7.39 18.88 -10.31
N GLY A 419 -6.71 17.74 -10.29
CA GLY A 419 -7.31 16.42 -10.07
C GLY A 419 -8.01 16.34 -8.71
N GLN A 420 -7.38 16.84 -7.65
CA GLN A 420 -7.96 16.84 -6.31
C GLN A 420 -9.15 17.82 -6.19
N ILE A 421 -9.10 18.97 -6.87
CA ILE A 421 -10.22 19.91 -6.94
C ILE A 421 -11.43 19.24 -7.62
N ARG A 422 -11.22 18.59 -8.79
CA ARG A 422 -12.29 17.84 -9.48
C ARG A 422 -12.88 16.76 -8.59
N ALA A 423 -12.04 15.95 -7.93
CA ALA A 423 -12.47 14.90 -7.01
C ALA A 423 -13.31 15.46 -5.85
N THR A 424 -12.90 16.58 -5.26
CA THR A 424 -13.63 17.25 -4.18
C THR A 424 -14.99 17.76 -4.64
N LYS A 425 -15.05 18.47 -5.78
CA LYS A 425 -16.32 18.95 -6.37
C LYS A 425 -17.28 17.78 -6.65
N LEU A 426 -16.76 16.68 -7.16
CA LEU A 426 -17.54 15.49 -7.46
C LEU A 426 -18.11 14.84 -6.18
N ALA A 427 -17.34 14.78 -5.09
CA ALA A 427 -17.82 14.28 -3.79
C ALA A 427 -18.92 15.19 -3.20
N LEU A 428 -18.76 16.52 -3.30
CA LEU A 428 -19.79 17.49 -2.88
C LEU A 428 -21.08 17.32 -3.70
N LYS A 429 -20.97 17.06 -5.01
CA LYS A 429 -22.11 16.74 -5.87
C LYS A 429 -22.78 15.42 -5.47
N LEU A 430 -21.99 14.42 -5.10
CA LEU A 430 -22.50 13.12 -4.62
C LEU A 430 -23.32 13.27 -3.33
N LEU A 431 -22.86 14.06 -2.37
CA LEU A 431 -23.58 14.33 -1.12
C LEU A 431 -24.95 15.00 -1.33
N ARG A 432 -25.14 15.68 -2.46
CA ARG A 432 -26.41 16.34 -2.84
C ARG A 432 -27.40 15.41 -3.57
N GLN A 433 -27.00 14.16 -3.87
CA GLN A 433 -27.92 13.22 -4.50
C GLN A 433 -29.02 12.78 -3.50
N PRO A 434 -30.24 12.53 -3.95
CA PRO A 434 -31.40 12.27 -3.06
C PRO A 434 -31.12 11.23 -1.99
N ALA A 435 -30.40 10.15 -2.29
CA ALA A 435 -30.11 9.07 -1.34
C ALA A 435 -29.25 9.53 -0.15
N LEU A 436 -28.35 10.50 -0.32
CA LEU A 436 -27.53 11.07 0.75
C LEU A 436 -28.09 12.39 1.29
N ALA A 437 -28.64 13.26 0.44
CA ALA A 437 -29.16 14.58 0.84
C ALA A 437 -30.26 14.51 1.91
N THR A 438 -31.06 13.44 1.92
CA THR A 438 -32.06 13.20 2.95
C THR A 438 -31.45 12.85 4.32
N LEU A 439 -30.24 12.31 4.34
CA LEU A 439 -29.52 11.84 5.53
C LEU A 439 -28.54 12.89 6.06
N VAL A 440 -27.87 13.62 5.16
CA VAL A 440 -26.87 14.65 5.50
C VAL A 440 -27.55 15.85 6.16
N ASP A 441 -26.95 16.35 7.23
CA ASP A 441 -27.33 17.56 7.92
C ASP A 441 -26.47 18.74 7.43
N GLU A 442 -25.18 18.66 7.61
CA GLU A 442 -24.21 19.70 7.26
C GLU A 442 -22.92 19.09 6.69
N VAL A 443 -22.40 19.67 5.60
CA VAL A 443 -21.04 19.43 5.14
C VAL A 443 -20.12 20.43 5.84
N PHE A 444 -19.19 19.95 6.66
CA PHE A 444 -18.32 20.81 7.45
C PHE A 444 -16.82 20.73 7.06
N SER A 445 -16.48 19.85 6.13
CA SER A 445 -15.15 19.75 5.54
C SER A 445 -15.28 19.25 4.09
N PRO A 446 -14.93 20.06 3.07
CA PRO A 446 -14.49 21.46 3.17
C PRO A 446 -15.59 22.40 3.70
N ASP A 447 -15.19 23.43 4.44
CA ASP A 447 -16.06 24.52 4.85
C ASP A 447 -15.88 25.68 3.87
N CYS A 448 -16.28 25.46 2.61
CA CYS A 448 -16.20 26.46 1.55
C CYS A 448 -17.28 26.21 0.48
N PRO A 449 -17.66 27.26 -0.29
CA PRO A 449 -18.60 27.10 -1.39
C PRO A 449 -18.06 26.10 -2.44
N PRO A 450 -18.89 25.20 -2.97
CA PRO A 450 -18.43 24.17 -3.93
C PRO A 450 -18.03 24.72 -5.30
N ASP A 451 -18.40 25.95 -5.60
CA ASP A 451 -18.06 26.65 -6.86
C ASP A 451 -16.85 27.59 -6.71
N ASP A 452 -16.34 27.77 -5.49
CA ASP A 452 -15.13 28.55 -5.22
C ASP A 452 -13.90 27.68 -5.33
N GLU A 453 -13.30 27.61 -6.54
CA GLU A 453 -12.11 26.81 -6.81
C GLU A 453 -10.91 27.22 -5.98
N ALA A 454 -10.74 28.52 -5.71
CA ALA A 454 -9.60 29.00 -4.94
C ALA A 454 -9.70 28.56 -3.47
N ALA A 455 -10.90 28.61 -2.89
CA ALA A 455 -11.14 28.11 -1.54
C ALA A 455 -11.00 26.58 -1.46
N ILE A 456 -11.44 25.83 -2.48
CA ILE A 456 -11.23 24.39 -2.55
C ILE A 456 -9.74 24.06 -2.68
N GLU A 457 -8.98 24.76 -3.52
CA GLU A 457 -7.53 24.57 -3.63
C GLU A 457 -6.84 24.83 -2.29
N ASP A 458 -7.19 25.93 -1.64
CA ASP A 458 -6.64 26.26 -0.33
C ASP A 458 -6.90 25.16 0.71
N TRP A 459 -8.12 24.63 0.73
CA TRP A 459 -8.48 23.49 1.58
C TRP A 459 -7.73 22.21 1.16
N VAL A 460 -7.63 21.87 -0.11
CA VAL A 460 -6.90 20.70 -0.63
C VAL A 460 -5.46 20.72 -0.12
N ARG A 461 -4.75 21.85 -0.26
CA ARG A 461 -3.36 21.99 0.23
C ARG A 461 -3.28 21.87 1.74
N GLY A 462 -4.28 22.36 2.47
CA GLY A 462 -4.37 22.28 3.93
C GLY A 462 -4.78 20.90 4.47
N ALA A 463 -5.59 20.14 3.73
CA ALA A 463 -6.22 18.89 4.20
C ALA A 463 -5.60 17.61 3.62
N ALA A 464 -4.72 17.71 2.62
CA ALA A 464 -4.12 16.54 1.95
C ALA A 464 -3.43 15.60 2.94
N LYS A 465 -3.70 14.29 2.78
CA LYS A 465 -3.08 13.16 3.49
C LYS A 465 -2.69 12.09 2.48
N THR A 466 -1.74 11.21 2.81
CA THR A 466 -1.48 10.03 1.97
C THR A 466 -2.56 8.95 2.17
N VAL A 467 -2.70 8.07 1.18
CA VAL A 467 -3.46 6.81 1.31
C VAL A 467 -2.53 5.63 1.62
N TYR A 468 -1.26 5.94 1.93
CA TYR A 468 -0.22 4.98 2.31
C TYR A 468 0.18 4.02 1.19
N HIS A 469 0.26 4.53 -0.05
CA HIS A 469 0.59 3.79 -1.26
C HIS A 469 1.95 4.18 -1.89
N PRO A 470 3.04 4.42 -1.12
CA PRO A 470 4.30 4.87 -1.69
C PRO A 470 4.90 3.84 -2.62
N VAL A 471 5.42 4.30 -3.78
CA VAL A 471 6.03 3.46 -4.82
C VAL A 471 7.22 4.17 -5.50
N GLY A 472 7.95 3.44 -6.34
CA GLY A 472 8.79 3.99 -7.41
C GLY A 472 10.24 4.30 -7.05
N THR A 473 10.64 4.20 -5.81
CA THR A 473 11.96 4.63 -5.29
C THR A 473 13.15 3.74 -5.70
N CYS A 474 12.88 2.56 -6.25
CA CYS A 474 13.85 1.67 -6.87
C CYS A 474 13.31 1.21 -8.23
N ARG A 475 12.74 2.14 -9.00
CA ARG A 475 11.93 1.81 -10.19
C ARG A 475 12.66 0.90 -11.16
N MET A 476 11.92 -0.01 -11.80
CA MET A 476 12.44 -0.82 -12.90
C MET A 476 12.48 -0.03 -14.21
N GLY A 477 13.38 -0.43 -15.09
CA GLY A 477 13.58 0.14 -16.41
C GLY A 477 14.78 -0.45 -17.12
N VAL A 478 14.96 -0.08 -18.37
CA VAL A 478 15.97 -0.71 -19.25
C VAL A 478 17.38 -0.17 -19.06
N ASP A 479 17.56 1.00 -18.46
CA ASP A 479 18.86 1.64 -18.31
C ASP A 479 19.16 2.07 -16.86
N ALA A 480 20.44 2.01 -16.49
CA ALA A 480 20.93 2.32 -15.14
C ALA A 480 20.95 3.83 -14.80
N VAL A 481 20.74 4.71 -15.77
CA VAL A 481 20.71 6.17 -15.55
C VAL A 481 19.38 6.57 -14.97
N SER A 482 18.31 5.97 -15.44
CA SER A 482 16.94 6.31 -15.08
C SER A 482 16.27 5.27 -14.18
N SER A 483 16.85 4.10 -13.96
CA SER A 483 16.26 3.01 -13.17
C SER A 483 17.28 2.34 -12.23
N VAL A 484 16.77 1.66 -11.21
CA VAL A 484 17.57 0.95 -10.21
C VAL A 484 17.67 -0.53 -10.54
N VAL A 485 16.59 -1.10 -11.06
CA VAL A 485 16.54 -2.52 -11.46
C VAL A 485 16.11 -2.67 -12.91
N ASP A 486 16.55 -3.77 -13.53
CA ASP A 486 16.09 -4.18 -14.86
C ASP A 486 14.67 -4.79 -14.81
N PRO A 487 14.04 -5.10 -15.97
CA PRO A 487 12.74 -5.76 -16.00
C PRO A 487 12.72 -7.18 -15.39
N GLN A 488 13.87 -7.78 -15.08
CA GLN A 488 13.97 -9.00 -14.28
C GLN A 488 14.15 -8.70 -12.79
N LEU A 489 13.99 -7.42 -12.38
CA LEU A 489 14.14 -6.92 -11.00
C LEU A 489 15.56 -7.07 -10.42
N ARG A 490 16.58 -7.29 -11.24
CA ARG A 490 17.98 -7.34 -10.83
C ARG A 490 18.52 -5.93 -10.71
N VAL A 491 19.25 -5.64 -9.63
CA VAL A 491 19.92 -4.34 -9.47
C VAL A 491 20.98 -4.16 -10.55
N HIS A 492 20.90 -3.08 -11.31
CA HIS A 492 21.86 -2.79 -12.36
C HIS A 492 23.30 -2.80 -11.82
N GLY A 493 24.18 -3.55 -12.45
CA GLY A 493 25.62 -3.60 -12.14
C GLY A 493 25.99 -4.35 -10.85
N ILE A 494 25.05 -4.94 -10.10
CA ILE A 494 25.31 -5.74 -8.90
C ILE A 494 24.76 -7.14 -9.07
N ALA A 495 25.62 -8.14 -9.18
CA ALA A 495 25.20 -9.53 -9.29
C ALA A 495 24.60 -10.06 -7.98
N GLY A 496 23.66 -11.01 -8.07
CA GLY A 496 23.08 -11.67 -6.90
C GLY A 496 22.22 -10.76 -6.00
N LEU A 497 21.73 -9.62 -6.53
CA LEU A 497 20.86 -8.70 -5.82
C LEU A 497 19.63 -8.35 -6.65
N ARG A 498 18.46 -8.51 -6.05
CA ARG A 498 17.17 -8.04 -6.60
C ARG A 498 16.45 -7.12 -5.63
N VAL A 499 15.62 -6.23 -6.19
CA VAL A 499 14.56 -5.54 -5.44
C VAL A 499 13.23 -5.97 -6.02
N ALA A 500 12.31 -6.42 -5.17
CA ALA A 500 11.05 -7.00 -5.63
C ALA A 500 9.88 -6.61 -4.70
N ASP A 501 9.56 -5.33 -4.65
CA ASP A 501 8.44 -4.75 -3.90
C ASP A 501 7.89 -3.50 -4.62
N SER A 502 6.99 -2.75 -3.96
CA SER A 502 6.37 -1.55 -4.54
C SER A 502 7.37 -0.47 -4.95
N SER A 503 8.60 -0.48 -4.42
CA SER A 503 9.64 0.47 -4.83
C SER A 503 10.03 0.34 -6.30
N THR A 504 9.81 -0.83 -6.90
CA THR A 504 10.19 -1.09 -8.29
C THR A 504 9.16 -0.65 -9.32
N MET A 505 7.95 -0.31 -8.92
CA MET A 505 6.90 0.17 -9.81
C MET A 505 7.31 1.48 -10.48
N PRO A 506 7.38 1.58 -11.83
CA PRO A 506 7.78 2.82 -12.52
C PRO A 506 6.78 3.96 -12.34
N SER A 507 5.49 3.62 -12.33
CA SER A 507 4.36 4.49 -12.00
C SER A 507 3.37 3.76 -11.12
N ILE A 508 2.64 4.53 -10.30
CA ILE A 508 1.64 3.98 -9.38
C ILE A 508 0.41 3.49 -10.16
N PRO A 509 -0.11 2.28 -9.87
CA PRO A 509 -1.38 1.81 -10.44
C PRO A 509 -2.58 2.62 -9.91
N SER A 510 -3.65 2.72 -10.71
CA SER A 510 -4.87 3.48 -10.40
C SER A 510 -5.73 2.78 -9.34
N GLY A 511 -5.25 2.76 -8.10
CA GLY A 511 -5.91 2.17 -6.94
C GLY A 511 -4.96 1.79 -5.81
N ASN A 512 -5.43 0.90 -4.93
CA ASN A 512 -4.64 0.43 -3.79
C ASN A 512 -3.47 -0.45 -4.26
N THR A 513 -2.30 -0.29 -3.65
CA THR A 513 -1.04 -0.89 -4.15
C THR A 513 -0.71 -2.28 -3.59
N ASN A 514 -1.50 -2.82 -2.65
CA ASN A 514 -1.19 -4.12 -2.04
C ASN A 514 -1.34 -5.30 -3.02
N ALA A 515 -2.46 -5.38 -3.76
CA ALA A 515 -2.66 -6.42 -4.76
C ALA A 515 -1.62 -6.34 -5.90
N PRO A 516 -1.32 -5.15 -6.48
CA PRO A 516 -0.21 -4.99 -7.42
C PRO A 516 1.15 -5.45 -6.88
N THR A 517 1.45 -5.16 -5.61
CA THR A 517 2.70 -5.60 -4.95
C THR A 517 2.77 -7.13 -4.84
N ILE A 518 1.67 -7.79 -4.50
CA ILE A 518 1.60 -9.25 -4.42
C ILE A 518 1.74 -9.86 -5.83
N ALA A 519 1.03 -9.34 -6.84
CA ALA A 519 1.15 -9.84 -8.22
C ALA A 519 2.58 -9.65 -8.78
N LEU A 520 3.23 -8.52 -8.46
CA LEU A 520 4.64 -8.29 -8.76
C LEU A 520 5.53 -9.35 -8.09
N ALA A 521 5.27 -9.67 -6.83
CA ALA A 521 6.04 -10.68 -6.09
C ALA A 521 5.79 -12.11 -6.60
N GLU A 522 4.59 -12.42 -7.08
CA GLU A 522 4.29 -13.67 -7.80
C GLU A 522 5.15 -13.80 -9.05
N LYS A 523 5.23 -12.74 -9.85
CA LYS A 523 6.09 -12.68 -11.02
C LYS A 523 7.57 -12.76 -10.66
N ALA A 524 8.01 -12.01 -9.66
CA ALA A 524 9.38 -12.06 -9.15
C ALA A 524 9.78 -13.48 -8.76
N SER A 525 8.87 -14.23 -8.13
CA SER A 525 9.10 -15.63 -7.75
C SER A 525 9.34 -16.54 -8.95
N ASP A 526 8.65 -16.30 -10.08
CA ASP A 526 8.88 -17.03 -11.32
C ASP A 526 10.23 -16.62 -11.96
N LEU A 527 10.54 -15.31 -11.97
CA LEU A 527 11.82 -14.79 -12.49
C LEU A 527 13.05 -15.34 -11.71
N ILE A 528 12.95 -15.42 -10.37
CA ILE A 528 14.01 -15.97 -9.52
C ILE A 528 14.15 -17.48 -9.76
N ALA A 529 13.02 -18.20 -9.80
CA ALA A 529 13.03 -19.64 -9.98
C ALA A 529 13.59 -20.08 -11.34
N ASN A 530 13.45 -19.26 -12.37
CA ASN A 530 13.93 -19.56 -13.72
C ASN A 530 15.38 -19.09 -13.97
N ALA A 531 15.95 -18.26 -13.08
CA ALA A 531 17.33 -17.80 -13.15
C ALA A 531 18.33 -18.77 -12.46
N ALA A 532 17.83 -19.66 -11.62
CA ALA A 532 18.55 -20.73 -10.94
C ALA A 532 18.44 -22.01 -11.77
#